data_d29cab3faafc05b1a59b9559221012df
#
_entry.id   d29cab3faafc05b1a59b9559221012df
#
_cell.length_a   1.000
_cell.length_b   1.000
_cell.length_c   1.000
_cell.angle_alpha   90.00
_cell.angle_beta   90.00
_cell.angle_gamma   90.00
#
_symmetry.space_group_name_H-M   'P 1'
#
loop_
_entity.id
_entity.type
_entity.pdbx_description
1 polymer ?
#
loop_
_entity_poly.entity_id
_entity_poly.type
_entity_poly.pdbx_seq_one_letter_code
_entity_poly.pdbx_strand_id
1 'polypeptide(L)'
;ATCKCENLPVKVLLLNNQHLGMVVQWEDRFMEGRRAHTYLGPVDHDEAKGKGNSAYAVERYPDFVQIAKGYGCGAATVSRKEDLEAALIEMIEYDGPYVLDVEVPYQEHVLPMIPSGGSVDDMITE
;
A
#
# COMPACT_ATOMS: atom_id res chain seq x y z
N ALA A 1 11.59 6.03 15.35
CA ALA A 1 12.29 6.24 16.64
C ALA A 1 12.39 7.72 16.98
N THR A 2 13.03 8.55 16.15
CA THR A 2 13.25 9.99 16.42
C THR A 2 11.98 10.73 16.83
N CYS A 3 10.87 10.55 16.10
CA CYS A 3 9.61 11.22 16.43
C CYS A 3 9.12 10.88 17.85
N LYS A 4 9.34 9.64 18.30
CA LYS A 4 8.99 9.24 19.66
C LYS A 4 9.93 9.83 20.71
N CYS A 5 11.25 9.82 20.44
CA CYS A 5 12.25 10.36 21.36
C CYS A 5 12.11 11.86 21.55
N GLU A 6 11.83 12.60 20.46
CA GLU A 6 11.70 14.05 20.45
C GLU A 6 10.26 14.54 20.68
N ASN A 7 9.34 13.61 20.98
CA ASN A 7 7.91 13.88 21.17
C ASN A 7 7.26 14.69 20.03
N LEU A 8 7.59 14.31 18.79
CA LEU A 8 7.06 14.99 17.60
C LEU A 8 5.75 14.33 17.19
N PRO A 9 4.62 15.07 17.10
CA PRO A 9 3.30 14.49 16.78
C PRO A 9 3.12 14.24 15.27
N VAL A 10 4.09 13.56 14.65
CA VAL A 10 4.07 13.24 13.22
C VAL A 10 2.97 12.20 12.95
N LYS A 11 2.13 12.49 11.95
CA LYS A 11 1.08 11.58 11.48
C LYS A 11 1.48 11.01 10.13
N VAL A 12 1.48 9.68 10.02
CA VAL A 12 1.77 8.96 8.78
C VAL A 12 0.50 8.24 8.34
N LEU A 13 -0.05 8.64 7.20
CA LEU A 13 -1.11 7.93 6.51
C LEU A 13 -0.47 7.06 5.43
N LEU A 14 -0.46 5.75 5.63
CA LEU A 14 0.06 4.77 4.69
C LEU A 14 -1.09 4.25 3.84
N LEU A 15 -1.07 4.53 2.54
CA LEU A 15 -1.98 3.89 1.57
C LEU A 15 -1.34 2.58 1.11
N ASN A 16 -1.77 1.50 1.73
CA ASN A 16 -1.16 0.18 1.60
C ASN A 16 -1.89 -0.65 0.54
N ASN A 17 -1.35 -0.68 -0.66
CA ASN A 17 -1.84 -1.55 -1.73
C ASN A 17 -1.14 -2.92 -1.76
N GLN A 18 -0.28 -3.21 -0.79
CA GLN A 18 0.44 -4.49 -0.63
C GLN A 18 1.37 -4.88 -1.81
N HIS A 19 1.57 -3.96 -2.74
CA HIS A 19 2.36 -4.17 -3.95
C HIS A 19 3.24 -2.95 -4.27
N LEU A 20 4.23 -3.16 -5.11
CA LEU A 20 4.93 -2.07 -5.79
C LEU A 20 4.04 -1.60 -6.95
N GLY A 21 3.04 -0.76 -6.66
CA GLY A 21 1.88 -0.50 -7.53
C GLY A 21 2.22 -0.02 -8.93
N MET A 22 3.18 0.89 -9.11
CA MET A 22 3.61 1.33 -10.42
C MET A 22 4.20 0.19 -11.25
N VAL A 23 4.96 -0.71 -10.61
CA VAL A 23 5.56 -1.87 -11.30
C VAL A 23 4.48 -2.88 -11.68
N VAL A 24 3.49 -3.12 -10.80
CA VAL A 24 2.30 -3.94 -11.13
C VAL A 24 1.58 -3.40 -12.36
N GLN A 25 1.37 -2.08 -12.45
CA GLN A 25 0.73 -1.46 -13.59
C GLN A 25 1.48 -1.73 -14.91
N TRP A 26 2.81 -1.66 -14.89
CA TRP A 26 3.64 -2.00 -16.05
C TRP A 26 3.59 -3.48 -16.40
N GLU A 27 3.63 -4.35 -15.40
CA GLU A 27 3.53 -5.80 -15.60
C GLU A 27 2.17 -6.19 -16.21
N ASP A 28 1.08 -5.59 -15.73
CA ASP A 28 -0.26 -5.87 -16.25
C ASP A 28 -0.43 -5.40 -17.69
N ARG A 29 0.05 -4.19 -18.02
CA ARG A 29 -0.18 -3.57 -19.33
C ARG A 29 0.79 -4.01 -20.41
N PHE A 30 2.03 -4.30 -20.07
CA PHE A 30 3.09 -4.51 -21.06
C PHE A 30 3.79 -5.87 -20.95
N MET A 31 3.57 -6.63 -19.87
CA MET A 31 4.25 -7.89 -19.60
C MET A 31 3.28 -9.07 -19.39
N GLU A 32 2.06 -8.95 -19.90
CA GLU A 32 1.03 -10.01 -19.80
C GLU A 32 0.74 -10.43 -18.35
N GLY A 33 0.88 -9.51 -17.38
CA GLY A 33 0.68 -9.78 -15.97
C GLY A 33 1.76 -10.64 -15.31
N ARG A 34 2.94 -10.78 -15.93
CA ARG A 34 4.04 -11.56 -15.35
C ARG A 34 4.64 -10.82 -14.17
N ARG A 35 4.46 -11.35 -12.97
CA ARG A 35 4.98 -10.77 -11.74
C ARG A 35 6.46 -11.06 -11.53
N ALA A 36 7.22 -10.02 -11.19
CA ALA A 36 8.65 -10.10 -10.92
C ALA A 36 9.00 -9.36 -9.62
N HIS A 37 8.72 -9.97 -8.46
CA HIS A 37 9.03 -9.43 -7.13
C HIS A 37 8.31 -8.11 -6.79
N THR A 38 7.13 -7.87 -7.34
CA THR A 38 6.30 -6.69 -7.09
C THR A 38 5.34 -6.84 -5.92
N TYR A 39 5.12 -8.07 -5.52
CA TYR A 39 4.31 -8.46 -4.40
C TYR A 39 5.14 -8.42 -3.10
N LEU A 40 4.63 -7.77 -2.06
CA LEU A 40 5.36 -7.57 -0.80
C LEU A 40 5.18 -8.71 0.21
N GLY A 41 4.40 -9.72 -0.12
CA GLY A 41 4.20 -10.92 0.71
C GLY A 41 5.08 -12.10 0.29
N PRO A 42 4.98 -13.24 0.98
CA PRO A 42 5.65 -14.46 0.59
C PRO A 42 5.12 -14.97 -0.73
N VAL A 43 6.02 -15.26 -1.66
CA VAL A 43 5.69 -15.79 -2.98
C VAL A 43 5.52 -17.30 -2.88
N ASP A 44 4.31 -17.79 -3.12
CA ASP A 44 4.13 -19.19 -3.48
C ASP A 44 4.47 -19.32 -4.98
N HIS A 45 5.53 -20.05 -5.29
CA HIS A 45 6.05 -20.19 -6.65
C HIS A 45 5.05 -20.84 -7.62
N ASP A 46 4.06 -21.55 -7.13
CA ASP A 46 3.02 -22.17 -7.95
C ASP A 46 1.87 -21.19 -8.30
N GLU A 47 1.67 -20.14 -7.50
CA GLU A 47 0.66 -19.10 -7.72
C GLU A 47 1.20 -17.87 -8.47
N ALA A 48 2.50 -17.68 -8.53
CA ALA A 48 3.16 -16.57 -9.26
C ALA A 48 2.91 -16.62 -10.79
N LYS A 49 2.28 -17.68 -11.28
CA LYS A 49 1.94 -17.87 -12.70
C LYS A 49 0.58 -17.25 -13.08
N GLY A 50 0.18 -16.13 -12.50
CA GLY A 50 -0.82 -15.28 -13.13
C GLY A 50 -2.19 -15.17 -12.49
N LYS A 51 -2.31 -15.41 -11.20
CA LYS A 51 -3.50 -14.97 -10.47
C LYS A 51 -3.06 -14.22 -9.22
N GLY A 52 -3.04 -12.90 -9.34
CA GLY A 52 -2.96 -12.03 -8.18
C GLY A 52 -4.13 -12.37 -7.26
N ASN A 53 -3.92 -13.27 -6.33
CA ASN A 53 -4.93 -13.65 -5.38
C ASN A 53 -4.76 -12.76 -4.15
N SER A 54 -5.65 -11.79 -3.99
CA SER A 54 -5.78 -10.96 -2.80
C SER A 54 -6.24 -11.73 -1.55
N ALA A 55 -6.23 -13.06 -1.61
CA ALA A 55 -6.67 -13.94 -0.53
C ALA A 55 -5.53 -14.39 0.40
N TYR A 56 -4.38 -13.69 0.37
CA TYR A 56 -3.32 -13.99 1.32
C TYR A 56 -3.69 -13.45 2.71
N ALA A 57 -3.64 -14.34 3.69
CA ALA A 57 -3.88 -13.98 5.07
C ALA A 57 -2.99 -12.82 5.49
N VAL A 58 -3.55 -11.89 6.24
CA VAL A 58 -2.91 -10.71 6.83
C VAL A 58 -1.56 -11.02 7.51
N GLU A 59 -1.37 -12.25 7.93
CA GLU A 59 -0.15 -12.75 8.61
C GLU A 59 1.10 -12.84 7.72
N ARG A 60 0.98 -12.60 6.41
CA ARG A 60 2.08 -12.78 5.45
C ARG A 60 2.70 -11.50 4.92
N TYR A 61 2.08 -10.35 5.17
CA TYR A 61 2.61 -9.03 4.80
C TYR A 61 3.38 -8.40 5.95
N PRO A 62 4.24 -7.41 5.68
CA PRO A 62 4.78 -6.59 6.74
C PRO A 62 3.65 -5.96 7.56
N ASP A 63 3.64 -6.23 8.85
CA ASP A 63 2.68 -5.63 9.77
C ASP A 63 3.19 -4.23 10.16
N PHE A 64 2.73 -3.22 9.45
CA PHE A 64 3.14 -1.83 9.68
C PHE A 64 2.66 -1.30 11.03
N VAL A 65 1.55 -1.83 11.55
CA VAL A 65 1.04 -1.48 12.88
C VAL A 65 1.97 -2.01 13.97
N GLN A 66 2.43 -3.26 13.86
CA GLN A 66 3.40 -3.82 14.81
C GLN A 66 4.74 -3.08 14.74
N ILE A 67 5.19 -2.72 13.55
CA ILE A 67 6.41 -1.93 13.37
C ILE A 67 6.27 -0.58 14.08
N ALA A 68 5.18 0.14 13.86
CA ALA A 68 4.93 1.43 14.51
C ALA A 68 4.84 1.30 16.04
N LYS A 69 4.12 0.30 16.53
CA LYS A 69 4.01 0.01 17.98
C LYS A 69 5.35 -0.37 18.58
N GLY A 70 6.20 -1.11 17.86
CA GLY A 70 7.56 -1.43 18.28
C GLY A 70 8.45 -0.20 18.49
N TYR A 71 8.16 0.89 17.76
CA TYR A 71 8.81 2.20 17.99
C TYR A 71 8.09 3.07 19.04
N GLY A 72 7.04 2.57 19.67
CA GLY A 72 6.27 3.31 20.68
C GLY A 72 5.33 4.35 20.08
N CYS A 73 4.97 4.25 18.80
CA CYS A 73 3.99 5.11 18.15
C CYS A 73 2.57 4.55 18.32
N GLY A 74 1.55 5.43 18.24
CA GLY A 74 0.17 4.99 18.02
C GLY A 74 0.03 4.37 16.63
N ALA A 75 -0.85 3.40 16.48
CA ALA A 75 -1.10 2.82 15.16
C ALA A 75 -2.42 2.05 15.08
N ALA A 76 -3.08 2.11 13.92
CA ALA A 76 -4.25 1.33 13.57
C ALA A 76 -4.23 0.93 12.09
N THR A 77 -5.01 -0.09 11.73
CA THR A 77 -5.29 -0.49 10.34
C THR A 77 -6.76 -0.24 10.01
N VAL A 78 -7.02 0.20 8.80
CA VAL A 78 -8.37 0.36 8.24
C VAL A 78 -8.46 -0.32 6.88
N SER A 79 -9.45 -1.22 6.74
CA SER A 79 -9.74 -1.93 5.48
C SER A 79 -11.15 -1.64 4.95
N ARG A 80 -12.00 -0.96 5.74
CA ARG A 80 -13.37 -0.64 5.34
C ARG A 80 -13.59 0.87 5.30
N LYS A 81 -14.25 1.34 4.25
CA LYS A 81 -14.52 2.75 4.02
C LYS A 81 -15.30 3.42 5.17
N GLU A 82 -16.23 2.70 5.75
CA GLU A 82 -17.07 3.19 6.86
C GLU A 82 -16.29 3.48 8.14
N ASP A 83 -15.13 2.85 8.34
CA ASP A 83 -14.29 3.03 9.52
C ASP A 83 -13.23 4.14 9.33
N LEU A 84 -13.06 4.63 8.10
CA LEU A 84 -11.96 5.53 7.75
C LEU A 84 -12.06 6.88 8.48
N GLU A 85 -13.24 7.47 8.57
CA GLU A 85 -13.43 8.78 9.21
C GLU A 85 -13.04 8.73 10.70
N ALA A 86 -13.52 7.71 11.40
CA ALA A 86 -13.21 7.54 12.83
C ALA A 86 -11.72 7.32 13.06
N ALA A 87 -11.07 6.51 12.22
CA ALA A 87 -9.64 6.24 12.31
C ALA A 87 -8.79 7.49 11.99
N LEU A 88 -9.22 8.33 11.04
CA LEU A 88 -8.55 9.59 10.74
C LEU A 88 -8.65 10.57 11.91
N ILE A 89 -9.81 10.67 12.55
CA ILE A 89 -10.01 11.50 13.74
C ILE A 89 -9.09 11.00 14.86
N GLU A 90 -9.09 9.71 15.14
CA GLU A 90 -8.19 9.10 16.14
C GLU A 90 -6.73 9.43 15.86
N MET A 91 -6.27 9.26 14.60
CA MET A 91 -4.90 9.58 14.21
C MET A 91 -4.56 11.05 14.46
N ILE A 92 -5.46 11.97 14.11
CA ILE A 92 -5.24 13.43 14.22
C ILE A 92 -5.17 13.84 15.70
N GLU A 93 -6.11 13.33 16.51
CA GLU A 93 -6.24 13.70 17.95
C GLU A 93 -5.23 12.99 18.84
N TYR A 94 -4.57 11.92 18.37
CA TYR A 94 -3.60 11.18 19.17
C TYR A 94 -2.42 12.09 19.58
N ASP A 95 -2.09 12.09 20.87
CA ASP A 95 -0.96 12.84 21.41
C ASP A 95 0.34 12.05 21.18
N GLY A 96 1.04 12.37 20.11
CA GLY A 96 2.30 11.75 19.71
C GLY A 96 2.35 11.28 18.25
N PRO A 97 3.41 10.58 17.85
CA PRO A 97 3.54 10.03 16.51
C PRO A 97 2.55 8.89 16.30
N TYR A 98 1.91 8.86 15.12
CA TYR A 98 0.90 7.88 14.77
C TYR A 98 1.06 7.38 13.33
N VAL A 99 0.83 6.09 13.10
CA VAL A 99 0.78 5.48 11.77
C VAL A 99 -0.60 4.88 11.54
N LEU A 100 -1.30 5.36 10.53
CA LEU A 100 -2.57 4.76 10.07
C LEU A 100 -2.31 4.00 8.79
N ASP A 101 -2.44 2.68 8.84
CA ASP A 101 -2.33 1.77 7.69
C ASP A 101 -3.71 1.60 7.05
N VAL A 102 -3.90 2.18 5.86
CA VAL A 102 -5.16 2.11 5.10
C VAL A 102 -4.97 1.15 3.94
N GLU A 103 -5.62 0.00 4.02
CA GLU A 103 -5.62 -0.99 2.94
C GLU A 103 -6.41 -0.47 1.74
N VAL A 104 -5.76 -0.40 0.59
CA VAL A 104 -6.36 0.05 -0.67
C VAL A 104 -6.21 -1.01 -1.76
N PRO A 105 -7.10 -1.04 -2.77
CA PRO A 105 -6.98 -1.97 -3.88
C PRO A 105 -5.66 -1.80 -4.64
N TYR A 106 -5.01 -2.91 -4.97
CA TYR A 106 -3.77 -2.89 -5.77
C TYR A 106 -4.03 -2.85 -7.28
N GLN A 107 -5.27 -3.15 -7.69
CA GLN A 107 -5.68 -3.23 -9.10
C GLN A 107 -5.90 -1.85 -9.75
N GLU A 108 -5.93 -0.80 -8.95
CA GLU A 108 -6.15 0.55 -9.43
C GLU A 108 -4.89 1.10 -10.09
N HIS A 109 -4.94 1.29 -11.41
CA HIS A 109 -3.86 1.90 -12.17
C HIS A 109 -3.90 3.42 -12.11
N VAL A 110 -2.73 4.05 -12.16
CA VAL A 110 -2.62 5.50 -12.26
C VAL A 110 -2.82 5.93 -13.71
N LEU A 111 -3.97 6.52 -13.97
CA LEU A 111 -4.38 6.96 -15.32
C LEU A 111 -4.81 8.45 -15.28
N PRO A 112 -4.67 9.18 -16.40
CA PRO A 112 -4.09 8.76 -17.67
C PRO A 112 -2.56 8.60 -17.60
N MET A 113 -1.98 7.77 -18.47
CA MET A 113 -0.52 7.62 -18.59
C MET A 113 -0.06 7.63 -20.03
N ILE A 114 1.14 8.15 -20.28
CA ILE A 114 1.82 8.07 -21.57
C ILE A 114 2.87 6.95 -21.45
N PRO A 115 2.83 5.90 -22.31
CA PRO A 115 3.83 4.84 -22.27
C PRO A 115 5.22 5.36 -22.63
N SER A 116 6.26 4.65 -22.16
CA SER A 116 7.64 5.05 -22.43
C SER A 116 7.91 5.13 -23.92
N GLY A 117 8.44 6.26 -24.39
CA GLY A 117 8.70 6.53 -25.80
C GLY A 117 7.47 6.99 -26.60
N GLY A 118 6.31 7.09 -25.97
CA GLY A 118 5.09 7.62 -26.59
C GLY A 118 4.96 9.14 -26.52
N SER A 119 3.97 9.65 -27.26
CA SER A 119 3.54 11.04 -27.27
C SER A 119 2.20 11.22 -26.53
N VAL A 120 1.67 12.45 -26.53
CA VAL A 120 0.34 12.73 -25.97
C VAL A 120 -0.77 11.98 -26.73
N ASP A 121 -0.55 11.71 -28.02
CA ASP A 121 -1.51 10.97 -28.86
C ASP A 121 -1.57 9.46 -28.49
N ASP A 122 -0.54 8.96 -27.79
CA ASP A 122 -0.45 7.58 -27.33
C ASP A 122 -0.96 7.41 -25.88
N MET A 123 -1.65 8.43 -25.36
CA MET A 123 -2.13 8.45 -23.98
C MET A 123 -3.14 7.33 -23.71
N ILE A 124 -2.87 6.54 -22.67
CA ILE A 124 -3.76 5.49 -22.15
C ILE A 124 -4.66 6.11 -21.09
N THR A 125 -5.97 6.01 -21.28
CA THR A 125 -6.99 6.62 -20.40
C THR A 125 -7.85 5.60 -19.65
N GLU A 126 -7.81 4.31 -20.06
CA GLU A 126 -8.62 3.22 -19.50
C GLU A 126 -7.78 1.95 -19.27
#